data_9a0afbec8bc9ff320eebb2e789846c1c
#
_entry.id   9a0afbec8bc9ff320eebb2e789846c1c
#
_cell.length_a   1.000
_cell.length_b   1.000
_cell.length_c   1.000
_cell.angle_alpha   90.00
_cell.angle_beta   90.00
_cell.angle_gamma   90.00
#
_symmetry.space_group_name_H-M   'P 1'
#
loop_
_entity.id
_entity.type
_entity.pdbx_description
1 polymer ?
#
loop_
_entity_poly.entity_id
_entity_poly.type
_entity_poly.pdbx_seq_one_letter_code
_entity_poly.pdbx_strand_id
1 'polypeptide(L)'
;MKNTTAGLLAGATFVAGAGAGLATMAFTDTALPIQPKAEGWDKVDQVRQLIETHSLKDISEEDLLTGALDGMTGALDDPYSDFLDAEETSQFTDSIESSFEGIGATLEKKGEDILIVAPIKGAPAEEAGLRAGDVITAVDGESIEGMAVEEAVQLIRGEKGTVVTLTIRRGGQEADYEITRDTIPIETVYSEVKEQDGKKIGYIEVTQFSEPTADEFLEQLETLESEDIDSLIIDVRGNPGGLLPAVIEMTEGFVPTNKPVVQIENADGERESQSGRAREAKPYDLFVLTDEGSASASEILAGALKEGAGATIIGNKTFGKGVVQTAFDLEDGSNLKLTTSKWLTPDGNWINEKGIEPDVEVNQPDYFGVNRILADTDSLKVGDYGEAVSNLHTVLSGIGYEPGGQQGYYGDTMARAVSDFQADNNLPEDGVVNEATASALESRLLEVIQDEANDAQLNRALEEA
;
A
#
# COMPACT_ATOMS: atom_id res chain seq x y z
N MET A 1 32.70 59.18 -3.62
CA MET A 1 31.37 58.92 -4.15
C MET A 1 31.05 57.47 -3.82
N LYS A 2 30.08 57.30 -2.97
CA LYS A 2 29.71 56.03 -2.30
C LYS A 2 28.83 55.16 -3.19
N ASN A 3 29.25 53.91 -3.44
CA ASN A 3 28.36 52.88 -3.92
C ASN A 3 28.00 51.95 -2.77
N THR A 4 26.78 52.00 -2.36
CA THR A 4 26.15 51.10 -1.39
C THR A 4 25.61 49.88 -2.11
N THR A 5 26.22 48.74 -1.84
CA THR A 5 25.69 47.44 -2.19
C THR A 5 24.63 47.06 -1.16
N ALA A 6 23.41 46.95 -1.58
CA ALA A 6 22.31 46.42 -0.78
C ALA A 6 22.33 44.89 -0.91
N GLY A 7 22.69 44.20 0.17
CA GLY A 7 22.51 42.75 0.30
C GLY A 7 21.05 42.50 0.67
N LEU A 8 20.36 41.71 -0.13
CA LEU A 8 19.08 41.13 0.21
C LEU A 8 19.32 39.87 1.04
N LEU A 9 19.08 39.96 2.35
CA LEU A 9 18.83 38.83 3.20
C LEU A 9 17.40 38.34 2.91
N ALA A 10 17.29 37.17 2.32
CA ALA A 10 16.04 36.44 2.31
C ALA A 10 15.88 35.78 3.69
N GLY A 11 15.17 36.47 4.58
CA GLY A 11 14.75 35.92 5.86
C GLY A 11 13.53 35.03 5.65
N ALA A 12 13.67 33.74 5.90
CA ALA A 12 12.55 32.83 6.07
C ALA A 12 11.82 33.24 7.36
N THR A 13 10.69 33.90 7.22
CA THR A 13 9.79 34.21 8.34
C THR A 13 8.91 32.97 8.60
N PHE A 14 9.27 32.19 9.62
CA PHE A 14 8.36 31.24 10.21
C PHE A 14 7.28 32.01 10.99
N VAL A 15 6.05 31.97 10.49
CA VAL A 15 4.87 32.42 11.24
C VAL A 15 4.38 31.23 12.04
N ALA A 16 4.63 31.27 13.34
CA ALA A 16 3.97 30.39 14.29
C ALA A 16 2.51 30.86 14.43
N GLY A 17 1.61 30.20 13.70
CA GLY A 17 0.17 30.33 13.84
C GLY A 17 -0.40 28.97 14.26
N ALA A 18 -1.04 28.93 15.42
CA ALA A 18 -1.80 27.77 15.85
C ALA A 18 -2.97 27.55 14.88
N GLY A 19 -3.02 26.38 14.25
CA GLY A 19 -4.10 25.95 13.38
C GLY A 19 -3.57 25.43 12.04
N ALA A 20 -3.67 24.12 11.82
CA ALA A 20 -3.39 23.40 10.58
C ALA A 20 -1.97 23.61 10.03
N GLY A 21 -0.99 23.02 10.65
CA GLY A 21 0.33 22.85 10.07
C GLY A 21 0.28 21.67 9.09
N LEU A 22 -0.01 21.93 7.83
CA LEU A 22 0.42 21.10 6.73
C LEU A 22 1.95 21.04 6.81
N ALA A 23 2.49 19.99 7.42
CA ALA A 23 3.84 19.58 7.16
C ALA A 23 3.79 18.96 5.76
N THR A 24 3.89 19.84 4.81
CA THR A 24 4.09 19.56 3.43
C THR A 24 5.12 18.43 3.29
N MET A 25 4.79 17.28 2.67
CA MET A 25 5.58 17.00 1.49
C MET A 25 5.75 18.37 0.86
N ALA A 26 6.94 18.93 0.86
CA ALA A 26 7.11 20.28 0.37
C ALA A 26 6.88 20.25 -1.14
N PHE A 27 5.63 20.47 -1.56
CA PHE A 27 5.35 20.99 -2.87
C PHE A 27 5.95 22.38 -2.84
N THR A 28 7.22 22.46 -3.14
CA THR A 28 7.90 23.74 -3.22
C THR A 28 7.58 24.29 -4.59
N ASP A 29 6.66 25.23 -4.64
CA ASP A 29 6.44 26.18 -5.75
C ASP A 29 7.67 27.11 -5.84
N THR A 30 8.86 26.54 -5.79
CA THR A 30 10.13 27.21 -6.00
C THR A 30 10.53 26.92 -7.44
N ALA A 31 10.17 27.83 -8.34
CA ALA A 31 10.81 27.90 -9.64
C ALA A 31 12.32 27.82 -9.41
N LEU A 32 12.92 26.67 -9.71
CA LEU A 32 14.37 26.47 -9.59
C LEU A 32 15.03 27.53 -10.49
N PRO A 33 16.04 28.28 -9.98
CA PRO A 33 16.77 29.19 -10.82
C PRO A 33 17.40 28.39 -11.95
N ILE A 34 16.96 28.66 -13.19
CA ILE A 34 17.54 28.06 -14.40
C ILE A 34 19.02 28.42 -14.41
N GLN A 35 19.85 27.48 -14.00
CA GLN A 35 21.30 27.63 -14.12
C GLN A 35 21.69 27.55 -15.61
N PRO A 36 22.72 28.27 -16.06
CA PRO A 36 23.18 28.14 -17.44
C PRO A 36 23.53 26.68 -17.73
N LYS A 37 23.04 26.19 -18.89
CA LYS A 37 23.19 24.80 -19.38
C LYS A 37 24.63 24.34 -19.14
N ALA A 38 24.82 23.29 -18.33
CA ALA A 38 26.14 22.74 -18.07
C ALA A 38 26.73 22.16 -19.37
N GLU A 39 28.06 22.31 -19.58
CA GLU A 39 28.72 21.74 -20.75
C GLU A 39 28.46 20.22 -20.85
N GLY A 40 27.94 19.78 -21.98
CA GLY A 40 27.68 18.35 -22.26
C GLY A 40 26.24 17.95 -22.43
N TRP A 41 25.27 18.73 -21.94
CA TRP A 41 23.84 18.43 -22.15
C TRP A 41 23.39 18.49 -23.63
N ASP A 42 24.16 19.21 -24.47
CA ASP A 42 23.94 19.19 -25.93
C ASP A 42 24.13 17.79 -26.56
N LYS A 43 24.83 16.87 -25.88
CA LYS A 43 24.97 15.47 -26.34
C LYS A 43 23.65 14.69 -26.24
N VAL A 44 22.83 14.98 -25.22
CA VAL A 44 21.52 14.32 -25.06
C VAL A 44 20.66 14.66 -26.30
N ASP A 45 20.62 15.93 -26.67
CA ASP A 45 19.89 16.40 -27.86
C ASP A 45 20.47 15.83 -29.16
N GLN A 46 21.78 15.73 -29.30
CA GLN A 46 22.42 15.07 -30.45
C GLN A 46 22.05 13.58 -30.54
N VAL A 47 22.04 12.88 -29.41
CA VAL A 47 21.66 11.45 -29.39
C VAL A 47 20.19 11.29 -29.77
N ARG A 48 19.29 12.11 -29.22
CA ARG A 48 17.87 12.14 -29.59
C ARG A 48 17.71 12.27 -31.12
N GLN A 49 18.31 13.32 -31.72
CA GLN A 49 18.22 13.58 -33.17
C GLN A 49 18.78 12.43 -34.03
N LEU A 50 19.86 11.75 -33.57
CA LEU A 50 20.43 10.61 -34.28
C LEU A 50 19.48 9.40 -34.22
N ILE A 51 18.84 9.15 -33.10
CA ILE A 51 17.86 8.07 -32.96
C ILE A 51 16.66 8.34 -33.86
N GLU A 52 16.04 9.50 -33.77
CA GLU A 52 14.91 9.92 -34.62
C GLU A 52 15.20 9.82 -36.11
N THR A 53 16.45 10.11 -36.53
CA THR A 53 16.83 10.14 -37.93
C THR A 53 17.24 8.76 -38.48
N HIS A 54 17.82 7.89 -37.67
CA HIS A 54 18.51 6.69 -38.10
C HIS A 54 18.01 5.38 -37.50
N SER A 55 17.15 5.40 -36.49
CA SER A 55 16.60 4.20 -35.87
C SER A 55 15.75 3.42 -36.88
N LEU A 56 15.88 2.07 -36.86
CA LEU A 56 15.00 1.18 -37.60
C LEU A 56 13.64 0.97 -36.93
N LYS A 57 13.54 1.33 -35.63
CA LYS A 57 12.29 1.30 -34.90
C LYS A 57 11.74 2.72 -34.82
N ASP A 58 10.47 2.85 -35.11
CA ASP A 58 9.74 4.07 -34.79
C ASP A 58 9.63 4.16 -33.25
N ILE A 59 10.01 5.30 -32.70
CA ILE A 59 9.92 5.63 -31.28
C ILE A 59 9.38 7.06 -31.16
N SER A 60 8.48 7.29 -30.22
CA SER A 60 7.94 8.61 -29.98
C SER A 60 8.99 9.53 -29.32
N GLU A 61 8.83 10.84 -29.48
CA GLU A 61 9.65 11.82 -28.76
C GLU A 61 9.42 11.71 -27.24
N GLU A 62 8.21 11.40 -26.84
CA GLU A 62 7.79 11.17 -25.44
C GLU A 62 8.53 9.96 -24.84
N ASP A 63 8.53 8.79 -25.49
CA ASP A 63 9.27 7.61 -25.04
C ASP A 63 10.78 7.87 -24.89
N LEU A 64 11.35 8.66 -25.80
CA LEU A 64 12.77 9.05 -25.72
C LEU A 64 13.04 9.98 -24.53
N LEU A 65 12.13 10.92 -24.26
CA LEU A 65 12.23 11.84 -23.13
C LEU A 65 12.11 11.08 -21.81
N THR A 66 11.06 10.27 -21.66
CA THR A 66 10.84 9.43 -20.46
C THR A 66 12.05 8.54 -20.21
N GLY A 67 12.52 7.79 -21.22
CA GLY A 67 13.71 6.95 -21.07
C GLY A 67 14.99 7.70 -20.72
N ALA A 68 15.11 8.98 -21.09
CA ALA A 68 16.25 9.82 -20.69
C ALA A 68 16.11 10.26 -19.20
N LEU A 69 14.92 10.59 -18.76
CA LEU A 69 14.61 10.98 -17.37
C LEU A 69 14.78 9.79 -16.42
N ASP A 70 14.29 8.60 -16.80
CA ASP A 70 14.49 7.34 -16.07
C ASP A 70 15.97 6.98 -15.96
N GLY A 71 16.72 7.20 -17.04
CA GLY A 71 18.17 7.01 -17.03
C GLY A 71 18.90 7.97 -16.09
N MET A 72 18.37 9.17 -15.88
CA MET A 72 18.93 10.14 -14.92
C MET A 72 18.62 9.73 -13.47
N THR A 73 17.41 9.34 -13.17
CA THR A 73 17.02 8.84 -11.82
C THR A 73 17.72 7.53 -11.52
N GLY A 74 17.77 6.60 -12.47
CA GLY A 74 18.49 5.33 -12.34
C GLY A 74 20.00 5.48 -12.10
N ALA A 75 20.61 6.61 -12.51
CA ALA A 75 22.02 6.89 -12.22
C ALA A 75 22.30 7.20 -10.75
N LEU A 76 21.26 7.44 -9.93
CA LEU A 76 21.40 7.66 -8.49
C LEU A 76 21.67 6.37 -7.70
N ASP A 77 21.40 5.20 -8.30
CA ASP A 77 21.47 3.88 -7.64
C ASP A 77 20.63 3.86 -6.35
N ASP A 78 19.49 4.55 -6.39
CA ASP A 78 18.53 4.67 -5.28
C ASP A 78 17.15 4.14 -5.72
N PRO A 79 16.67 3.03 -5.14
CA PRO A 79 15.42 2.40 -5.56
C PRO A 79 14.17 3.20 -5.20
N TYR A 80 14.32 4.30 -4.47
CA TYR A 80 13.21 5.12 -4.00
C TYR A 80 13.09 6.45 -4.74
N SER A 81 14.11 6.82 -5.54
CA SER A 81 14.09 8.00 -6.40
C SER A 81 13.61 7.62 -7.78
N ASP A 82 12.58 8.33 -8.27
CA ASP A 82 11.89 7.97 -9.49
C ASP A 82 11.35 9.20 -10.22
N PHE A 83 11.28 9.13 -11.55
CA PHE A 83 10.53 10.08 -12.35
C PHE A 83 9.16 9.47 -12.64
N LEU A 84 8.12 10.22 -12.35
CA LEU A 84 6.73 9.83 -12.59
C LEU A 84 6.18 10.71 -13.71
N ASP A 85 5.64 10.11 -14.76
CA ASP A 85 4.91 10.85 -15.77
C ASP A 85 3.59 11.41 -15.19
N ALA A 86 2.79 12.10 -16.00
CA ALA A 86 1.56 12.72 -15.52
C ALA A 86 0.50 11.69 -15.06
N GLU A 87 0.45 10.52 -15.70
CA GLU A 87 -0.47 9.44 -15.32
C GLU A 87 0.00 8.75 -14.03
N GLU A 88 1.27 8.42 -13.92
CA GLU A 88 1.88 7.85 -12.72
C GLU A 88 1.80 8.83 -11.52
N THR A 89 1.97 10.14 -11.79
CA THR A 89 1.79 11.20 -10.79
C THR A 89 0.36 11.24 -10.28
N SER A 90 -0.64 11.11 -11.16
CA SER A 90 -2.05 11.04 -10.76
C SER A 90 -2.33 9.83 -9.88
N GLN A 91 -1.85 8.64 -10.27
CA GLN A 91 -2.01 7.41 -9.47
C GLN A 91 -1.31 7.52 -8.10
N PHE A 92 -0.14 8.15 -8.07
CA PHE A 92 0.57 8.42 -6.83
C PHE A 92 -0.21 9.38 -5.92
N THR A 93 -0.81 10.43 -6.49
CA THR A 93 -1.66 11.39 -5.78
C THR A 93 -2.90 10.71 -5.21
N ASP A 94 -3.62 9.91 -6.01
CA ASP A 94 -4.77 9.11 -5.57
C ASP A 94 -4.41 8.24 -4.35
N SER A 95 -3.23 7.62 -4.39
CA SER A 95 -2.71 6.80 -3.29
C SER A 95 -2.46 7.62 -2.00
N ILE A 96 -1.95 8.84 -2.13
CA ILE A 96 -1.71 9.75 -1.01
C ILE A 96 -3.02 10.26 -0.40
N GLU A 97 -3.99 10.62 -1.25
CA GLU A 97 -5.30 11.11 -0.84
C GLU A 97 -6.20 9.99 -0.28
N SER A 98 -5.80 8.72 -0.41
CA SER A 98 -6.65 7.54 -0.16
C SER A 98 -8.02 7.70 -0.78
N SER A 99 -8.01 8.07 -2.05
CA SER A 99 -9.23 8.23 -2.82
C SER A 99 -8.96 7.88 -4.28
N PHE A 100 -10.00 7.63 -5.03
CA PHE A 100 -9.92 7.52 -6.48
C PHE A 100 -11.14 8.17 -7.13
N GLU A 101 -10.95 8.68 -8.32
CA GLU A 101 -12.04 9.24 -9.09
C GLU A 101 -12.76 8.16 -9.91
N GLY A 102 -14.07 8.03 -9.70
CA GLY A 102 -14.84 6.98 -10.35
C GLY A 102 -16.27 6.86 -9.85
N ILE A 103 -16.82 5.65 -9.94
CA ILE A 103 -18.21 5.38 -9.55
C ILE A 103 -18.38 4.72 -8.17
N GLY A 104 -17.30 4.17 -7.59
CA GLY A 104 -17.34 3.47 -6.30
C GLY A 104 -18.08 2.12 -6.35
N ALA A 105 -17.47 1.15 -7.03
CA ALA A 105 -17.92 -0.23 -7.06
C ALA A 105 -16.75 -1.20 -7.09
N THR A 106 -16.89 -2.32 -6.37
CA THR A 106 -15.96 -3.45 -6.45
C THR A 106 -16.36 -4.34 -7.62
N LEU A 107 -15.42 -4.68 -8.47
CA LEU A 107 -15.61 -5.49 -9.66
C LEU A 107 -14.84 -6.80 -9.59
N GLU A 108 -15.40 -7.85 -10.21
CA GLU A 108 -14.71 -9.13 -10.40
C GLU A 108 -14.95 -9.67 -11.82
N LYS A 109 -14.03 -10.50 -12.31
CA LYS A 109 -14.22 -11.24 -13.56
C LYS A 109 -14.74 -12.64 -13.26
N LYS A 110 -15.83 -13.03 -13.94
CA LYS A 110 -16.40 -14.37 -13.86
C LYS A 110 -16.63 -14.94 -15.27
N GLY A 111 -15.72 -15.76 -15.72
CA GLY A 111 -15.70 -16.20 -17.12
C GLY A 111 -15.34 -15.05 -18.04
N GLU A 112 -16.22 -14.68 -18.96
CA GLU A 112 -16.06 -13.52 -19.84
C GLU A 112 -16.82 -12.27 -19.35
N ASP A 113 -17.59 -12.39 -18.28
CA ASP A 113 -18.39 -11.31 -17.70
C ASP A 113 -17.61 -10.55 -16.62
N ILE A 114 -17.80 -9.22 -16.55
CA ILE A 114 -17.35 -8.37 -15.44
C ILE A 114 -18.57 -8.08 -14.57
N LEU A 115 -18.49 -8.48 -13.30
CA LEU A 115 -19.58 -8.36 -12.33
C LEU A 115 -19.28 -7.27 -11.30
N ILE A 116 -20.34 -6.61 -10.86
CA ILE A 116 -20.31 -5.79 -9.64
C ILE A 116 -20.46 -6.72 -8.44
N VAL A 117 -19.39 -6.82 -7.62
CA VAL A 117 -19.42 -7.56 -6.35
C VAL A 117 -20.26 -6.80 -5.35
N ALA A 118 -19.99 -5.50 -5.20
CA ALA A 118 -20.77 -4.58 -4.37
C ALA A 118 -20.53 -3.13 -4.79
N PRO A 119 -21.55 -2.26 -4.82
CA PRO A 119 -21.36 -0.83 -4.81
C PRO A 119 -20.87 -0.39 -3.41
N ILE A 120 -20.00 0.63 -3.36
CA ILE A 120 -19.57 1.25 -2.12
C ILE A 120 -20.70 2.13 -1.58
N LYS A 121 -20.95 2.04 -0.28
CA LYS A 121 -22.03 2.78 0.37
C LYS A 121 -21.82 4.29 0.26
N GLY A 122 -22.86 5.01 -0.17
CA GLY A 122 -22.82 6.46 -0.37
C GLY A 122 -22.08 6.90 -1.64
N ALA A 123 -21.60 5.96 -2.47
CA ALA A 123 -20.91 6.26 -3.71
C ALA A 123 -21.88 6.35 -4.90
N PRO A 124 -21.49 6.99 -6.02
CA PRO A 124 -22.34 7.16 -7.21
C PRO A 124 -22.96 5.88 -7.77
N ALA A 125 -22.22 4.76 -7.69
CA ALA A 125 -22.75 3.46 -8.14
C ALA A 125 -23.95 3.00 -7.32
N GLU A 126 -23.94 3.17 -6.00
CA GLU A 126 -25.08 2.87 -5.13
C GLU A 126 -26.26 3.81 -5.40
N GLU A 127 -25.98 5.11 -5.51
CA GLU A 127 -26.98 6.13 -5.80
C GLU A 127 -27.68 5.92 -7.14
N ALA A 128 -26.93 5.47 -8.16
CA ALA A 128 -27.46 5.09 -9.46
C ALA A 128 -28.29 3.78 -9.42
N GLY A 129 -28.29 3.06 -8.29
CA GLY A 129 -29.05 1.82 -8.10
C GLY A 129 -28.40 0.57 -8.67
N LEU A 130 -27.06 0.58 -8.84
CA LEU A 130 -26.30 -0.63 -9.13
C LEU A 130 -26.34 -1.58 -7.94
N ARG A 131 -26.17 -2.88 -8.18
CA ARG A 131 -26.33 -3.92 -7.16
C ARG A 131 -25.30 -5.03 -7.33
N ALA A 132 -25.05 -5.75 -6.26
CA ALA A 132 -24.27 -6.98 -6.30
C ALA A 132 -24.88 -7.98 -7.31
N GLY A 133 -24.04 -8.56 -8.15
CA GLY A 133 -24.40 -9.50 -9.19
C GLY A 133 -24.83 -8.87 -10.53
N ASP A 134 -24.83 -7.55 -10.66
CA ASP A 134 -24.98 -6.88 -11.95
C ASP A 134 -23.78 -7.19 -12.86
N VAL A 135 -24.05 -7.46 -14.13
CA VAL A 135 -23.01 -7.69 -15.14
C VAL A 135 -22.87 -6.43 -15.98
N ILE A 136 -21.66 -5.91 -16.07
CA ILE A 136 -21.34 -4.79 -16.96
C ILE A 136 -21.05 -5.36 -18.34
N THR A 137 -21.84 -5.02 -19.36
CA THR A 137 -21.67 -5.51 -20.73
C THR A 137 -21.01 -4.49 -21.65
N ALA A 138 -21.17 -3.18 -21.34
CA ALA A 138 -20.52 -2.11 -22.07
C ALA A 138 -20.27 -0.87 -21.19
N VAL A 139 -19.26 -0.08 -21.56
CA VAL A 139 -18.93 1.23 -21.00
C VAL A 139 -18.96 2.25 -22.15
N ASP A 140 -19.77 3.31 -22.00
CA ASP A 140 -19.99 4.35 -23.02
C ASP A 140 -20.34 3.80 -24.41
N GLY A 141 -21.02 2.65 -24.43
CA GLY A 141 -21.46 1.95 -25.65
C GLY A 141 -20.39 1.03 -26.25
N GLU A 142 -19.19 0.93 -25.70
CA GLU A 142 -18.17 -0.02 -26.10
C GLU A 142 -18.28 -1.30 -25.26
N SER A 143 -18.33 -2.47 -25.93
CA SER A 143 -18.41 -3.77 -25.22
C SER A 143 -17.13 -4.08 -24.48
N ILE A 144 -17.26 -4.54 -23.24
CA ILE A 144 -16.15 -4.98 -22.38
C ILE A 144 -16.15 -6.50 -22.14
N GLU A 145 -16.94 -7.26 -22.90
CA GLU A 145 -17.01 -8.72 -22.79
C GLU A 145 -15.65 -9.36 -23.08
N GLY A 146 -15.17 -10.20 -22.18
CA GLY A 146 -13.85 -10.86 -22.27
C GLY A 146 -12.64 -10.00 -21.84
N MET A 147 -12.85 -8.69 -21.62
CA MET A 147 -11.80 -7.76 -21.20
C MET A 147 -11.23 -8.13 -19.81
N ALA A 148 -10.00 -7.74 -19.50
CA ALA A 148 -9.47 -7.82 -18.14
C ALA A 148 -10.18 -6.82 -17.22
N VAL A 149 -10.24 -7.09 -15.90
CA VAL A 149 -10.89 -6.19 -14.94
C VAL A 149 -10.20 -4.83 -14.93
N GLU A 150 -8.87 -4.84 -14.98
CA GLU A 150 -8.03 -3.64 -14.96
C GLU A 150 -8.33 -2.73 -16.15
N GLU A 151 -8.48 -3.31 -17.35
CA GLU A 151 -8.84 -2.56 -18.57
C GLU A 151 -10.25 -1.95 -18.45
N ALA A 152 -11.22 -2.71 -17.94
CA ALA A 152 -12.57 -2.19 -17.72
C ALA A 152 -12.60 -1.08 -16.66
N VAL A 153 -11.81 -1.22 -15.59
CA VAL A 153 -11.67 -0.20 -14.54
C VAL A 153 -11.13 1.10 -15.12
N GLN A 154 -10.15 1.05 -16.02
CA GLN A 154 -9.62 2.27 -16.68
C GLN A 154 -10.69 3.00 -17.51
N LEU A 155 -11.60 2.28 -18.17
CA LEU A 155 -12.72 2.89 -18.90
C LEU A 155 -13.78 3.48 -17.97
N ILE A 156 -14.01 2.86 -16.81
CA ILE A 156 -15.02 3.27 -15.84
C ILE A 156 -14.54 4.47 -15.00
N ARG A 157 -13.25 4.52 -14.63
CA ARG A 157 -12.62 5.66 -13.94
C ARG A 157 -12.62 6.91 -14.82
N GLY A 158 -12.35 8.06 -14.23
CA GLY A 158 -12.21 9.35 -14.91
C GLY A 158 -12.60 10.51 -14.02
N GLU A 159 -12.32 11.72 -14.46
CA GLU A 159 -12.44 12.95 -13.70
C GLU A 159 -13.79 13.12 -12.99
N LYS A 160 -13.73 13.56 -11.74
CA LYS A 160 -14.91 13.95 -10.95
C LYS A 160 -15.83 14.89 -11.72
N GLY A 161 -17.12 14.59 -11.66
CA GLY A 161 -18.17 15.37 -12.34
C GLY A 161 -18.37 15.01 -13.82
N THR A 162 -17.54 14.15 -14.41
CA THR A 162 -17.81 13.57 -15.74
C THR A 162 -18.84 12.43 -15.62
N VAL A 163 -19.52 12.11 -16.70
CA VAL A 163 -20.54 11.06 -16.74
C VAL A 163 -19.98 9.86 -17.49
N VAL A 164 -20.18 8.66 -16.95
CA VAL A 164 -19.97 7.39 -17.63
C VAL A 164 -21.31 6.67 -17.78
N THR A 165 -21.55 6.04 -18.92
CA THR A 165 -22.73 5.22 -19.16
C THR A 165 -22.34 3.75 -19.09
N LEU A 166 -22.90 3.02 -18.11
CA LEU A 166 -22.72 1.57 -18.01
C LEU A 166 -23.96 0.85 -18.53
N THR A 167 -23.78 -0.06 -19.50
CA THR A 167 -24.82 -0.99 -19.89
C THR A 167 -24.78 -2.18 -18.95
N ILE A 168 -25.82 -2.34 -18.15
CA ILE A 168 -25.92 -3.36 -17.10
C ILE A 168 -26.92 -4.44 -17.52
N ARG A 169 -26.48 -5.70 -17.45
CA ARG A 169 -27.36 -6.88 -17.61
C ARG A 169 -27.76 -7.41 -16.24
N ARG A 170 -29.05 -7.27 -15.90
CA ARG A 170 -29.65 -7.74 -14.65
C ARG A 170 -30.88 -8.62 -14.95
N GLY A 171 -30.88 -9.87 -14.50
CA GLY A 171 -32.03 -10.79 -14.71
C GLY A 171 -32.32 -11.05 -16.19
N GLY A 172 -31.32 -10.99 -17.07
CA GLY A 172 -31.44 -11.20 -18.51
C GLY A 172 -31.96 -9.99 -19.30
N GLN A 173 -32.11 -8.83 -18.66
CA GLN A 173 -32.46 -7.56 -19.32
C GLN A 173 -31.27 -6.59 -19.24
N GLU A 174 -31.05 -5.83 -20.31
CA GLU A 174 -30.04 -4.78 -20.36
C GLU A 174 -30.71 -3.41 -20.20
N ALA A 175 -29.99 -2.53 -19.47
CA ALA A 175 -30.36 -1.14 -19.29
C ALA A 175 -29.11 -0.28 -19.09
N ASP A 176 -29.17 0.95 -19.59
CA ASP A 176 -28.11 1.93 -19.42
C ASP A 176 -28.31 2.69 -18.12
N TYR A 177 -27.20 2.90 -17.41
CA TYR A 177 -27.08 3.68 -16.18
C TYR A 177 -26.08 4.81 -16.42
N GLU A 178 -26.56 6.05 -16.41
CA GLU A 178 -25.71 7.24 -16.44
C GLU A 178 -25.26 7.55 -15.01
N ILE A 179 -23.94 7.53 -14.77
CA ILE A 179 -23.36 7.70 -13.44
C ILE A 179 -22.40 8.87 -13.52
N THR A 180 -22.59 9.86 -12.66
CA THR A 180 -21.64 10.96 -12.51
C THR A 180 -20.51 10.49 -11.59
N ARG A 181 -19.27 10.52 -12.09
CA ARG A 181 -18.09 10.16 -11.31
C ARG A 181 -17.88 11.14 -10.16
N ASP A 182 -17.40 10.62 -9.04
CA ASP A 182 -17.01 11.41 -7.87
C ASP A 182 -15.72 10.88 -7.26
N THR A 183 -15.16 11.62 -6.30
CA THR A 183 -14.06 11.15 -5.45
C THR A 183 -14.61 10.12 -4.48
N ILE A 184 -14.05 8.91 -4.51
CA ILE A 184 -14.43 7.77 -3.68
C ILE A 184 -13.37 7.59 -2.60
N PRO A 185 -13.66 7.87 -1.32
CA PRO A 185 -12.70 7.68 -0.23
C PRO A 185 -12.43 6.19 0.00
N ILE A 186 -11.19 5.89 0.36
CA ILE A 186 -10.74 4.57 0.80
C ILE A 186 -10.41 4.69 2.28
N GLU A 187 -11.11 3.95 3.14
CA GLU A 187 -10.78 3.86 4.55
C GLU A 187 -9.41 3.20 4.74
N THR A 188 -8.59 3.77 5.60
CA THR A 188 -7.22 3.29 5.89
C THR A 188 -7.06 2.78 7.31
N VAL A 189 -8.06 3.00 8.16
CA VAL A 189 -8.05 2.63 9.58
C VAL A 189 -9.30 1.84 9.93
N TYR A 190 -9.11 0.65 10.47
CA TYR A 190 -10.19 -0.22 10.95
C TYR A 190 -9.99 -0.50 12.43
N SER A 191 -11.06 -0.51 13.23
CA SER A 191 -10.95 -0.77 14.65
C SER A 191 -12.05 -1.66 15.18
N GLU A 192 -11.73 -2.38 16.24
CA GLU A 192 -12.68 -3.19 17.00
C GLU A 192 -12.21 -3.40 18.45
N VAL A 193 -13.15 -3.76 19.32
CA VAL A 193 -12.83 -4.20 20.68
C VAL A 193 -12.78 -5.72 20.71
N LYS A 194 -11.63 -6.28 21.09
CA LYS A 194 -11.46 -7.72 21.33
C LYS A 194 -11.55 -7.99 22.84
N GLU A 195 -11.96 -9.19 23.19
CA GLU A 195 -12.03 -9.62 24.58
C GLU A 195 -11.14 -10.87 24.79
N GLN A 196 -10.21 -10.80 25.75
CA GLN A 196 -9.35 -11.90 26.12
C GLN A 196 -9.23 -11.95 27.66
N ASP A 197 -9.51 -13.10 28.28
CA ASP A 197 -9.42 -13.32 29.73
C ASP A 197 -10.15 -12.29 30.62
N GLY A 198 -11.23 -11.68 30.07
CA GLY A 198 -12.05 -10.68 30.74
C GLY A 198 -11.48 -9.26 30.65
N LYS A 199 -10.41 -9.03 29.89
CA LYS A 199 -9.89 -7.72 29.52
C LYS A 199 -10.48 -7.26 28.19
N LYS A 200 -10.66 -5.96 28.05
CA LYS A 200 -11.03 -5.30 26.78
C LYS A 200 -9.77 -4.79 26.09
N ILE A 201 -9.52 -5.25 24.89
CA ILE A 201 -8.36 -4.90 24.10
C ILE A 201 -8.82 -4.11 22.88
N GLY A 202 -8.40 -2.85 22.78
CA GLY A 202 -8.58 -2.08 21.54
C GLY A 202 -7.65 -2.63 20.47
N TYR A 203 -8.18 -2.88 19.28
CA TYR A 203 -7.41 -3.26 18.11
C TYR A 203 -7.63 -2.21 17.03
N ILE A 204 -6.54 -1.70 16.45
CA ILE A 204 -6.58 -0.77 15.31
C ILE A 204 -5.63 -1.28 14.25
N GLU A 205 -6.16 -1.56 13.06
CA GLU A 205 -5.40 -1.85 11.85
C GLU A 205 -5.23 -0.58 11.03
N VAL A 206 -4.00 -0.29 10.61
CA VAL A 206 -3.65 0.83 9.71
C VAL A 206 -3.06 0.26 8.45
N THR A 207 -3.77 0.32 7.34
CA THR A 207 -3.36 -0.30 6.07
C THR A 207 -2.41 0.56 5.25
N GLN A 208 -2.47 1.89 5.42
CA GLN A 208 -1.63 2.87 4.74
C GLN A 208 -1.62 4.19 5.52
N PHE A 209 -0.60 5.03 5.31
CA PHE A 209 -0.56 6.39 5.86
C PHE A 209 -0.84 7.41 4.77
N SER A 210 -2.07 7.85 4.66
CA SER A 210 -2.59 8.80 3.67
C SER A 210 -3.08 10.07 4.35
N GLU A 211 -3.59 11.03 3.59
CA GLU A 211 -4.09 12.29 4.16
C GLU A 211 -5.17 12.10 5.25
N PRO A 212 -6.22 11.28 5.06
CA PRO A 212 -7.27 11.11 6.08
C PRO A 212 -6.86 10.21 7.25
N THR A 213 -5.78 9.42 7.12
CA THR A 213 -5.44 8.34 8.08
C THR A 213 -5.27 8.83 9.52
N ALA A 214 -4.68 10.02 9.72
CA ALA A 214 -4.50 10.54 11.07
C ALA A 214 -5.83 10.88 11.75
N ASP A 215 -6.73 11.54 11.02
CA ASP A 215 -8.07 11.87 11.53
C ASP A 215 -8.88 10.60 11.80
N GLU A 216 -8.88 9.63 10.87
CA GLU A 216 -9.53 8.33 11.03
C GLU A 216 -8.99 7.59 12.27
N PHE A 217 -7.67 7.53 12.43
CA PHE A 217 -7.04 6.89 13.59
C PHE A 217 -7.43 7.53 14.90
N LEU A 218 -7.41 8.86 14.98
CA LEU A 218 -7.74 9.59 16.22
C LEU A 218 -9.22 9.44 16.58
N GLU A 219 -10.14 9.42 15.61
CA GLU A 219 -11.56 9.15 15.83
C GLU A 219 -11.81 7.72 16.34
N GLN A 220 -11.16 6.73 15.71
CA GLN A 220 -11.25 5.33 16.12
C GLN A 220 -10.66 5.12 17.51
N LEU A 221 -9.52 5.75 17.81
CA LEU A 221 -8.88 5.70 19.11
C LEU A 221 -9.78 6.28 20.20
N GLU A 222 -10.41 7.45 19.98
CA GLU A 222 -11.35 8.05 20.92
C GLU A 222 -12.54 7.12 21.19
N THR A 223 -13.02 6.46 20.15
CA THR A 223 -14.10 5.46 20.24
C THR A 223 -13.69 4.29 21.14
N LEU A 224 -12.52 3.70 20.91
CA LEU A 224 -12.01 2.59 21.73
C LEU A 224 -11.74 3.02 23.17
N GLU A 225 -11.15 4.20 23.38
CA GLU A 225 -10.91 4.73 24.74
C GLU A 225 -12.21 4.96 25.52
N SER A 226 -13.32 5.27 24.83
CA SER A 226 -14.64 5.42 25.47
C SER A 226 -15.22 4.08 25.97
N GLU A 227 -14.69 2.95 25.52
CA GLU A 227 -15.07 1.60 25.93
C GLU A 227 -14.30 1.10 27.16
N ASP A 228 -13.42 1.94 27.77
CA ASP A 228 -12.55 1.59 28.90
C ASP A 228 -11.65 0.39 28.60
N ILE A 229 -10.84 0.48 27.54
CA ILE A 229 -9.89 -0.58 27.16
C ILE A 229 -8.75 -0.73 28.15
N ASP A 230 -8.30 -1.98 28.37
CA ASP A 230 -7.17 -2.33 29.25
C ASP A 230 -5.82 -2.27 28.53
N SER A 231 -5.82 -2.46 27.21
CA SER A 231 -4.65 -2.38 26.33
C SER A 231 -5.04 -1.98 24.90
N LEU A 232 -4.05 -1.55 24.10
CA LEU A 232 -4.22 -1.19 22.69
C LEU A 232 -3.20 -1.92 21.84
N ILE A 233 -3.67 -2.60 20.81
CA ILE A 233 -2.86 -3.20 19.73
C ILE A 233 -3.02 -2.34 18.49
N ILE A 234 -1.91 -1.86 17.91
CA ILE A 234 -1.87 -1.17 16.62
C ILE A 234 -1.19 -2.10 15.62
N ASP A 235 -1.91 -2.47 14.57
CA ASP A 235 -1.43 -3.38 13.53
C ASP A 235 -1.02 -2.59 12.28
N VAL A 236 0.27 -2.69 11.92
CA VAL A 236 0.85 -2.10 10.71
C VAL A 236 1.51 -3.18 9.84
N ARG A 237 1.10 -4.43 9.99
CA ARG A 237 1.58 -5.53 9.13
C ARG A 237 1.14 -5.30 7.68
N GLY A 238 2.02 -5.61 6.72
CA GLY A 238 1.77 -5.39 5.30
C GLY A 238 1.63 -3.91 4.89
N ASN A 239 1.78 -2.96 5.80
CA ASN A 239 1.65 -1.53 5.52
C ASN A 239 2.98 -0.95 5.01
N PRO A 240 3.10 -0.57 3.73
CA PRO A 240 4.35 -0.08 3.14
C PRO A 240 4.75 1.34 3.59
N GLY A 241 3.92 1.98 4.43
CA GLY A 241 4.12 3.34 4.89
C GLY A 241 3.19 4.35 4.22
N GLY A 242 3.71 5.54 3.94
CA GLY A 242 2.97 6.66 3.36
C GLY A 242 3.44 8.00 3.90
N LEU A 243 2.52 8.89 4.21
CA LEU A 243 2.78 10.27 4.58
C LEU A 243 3.41 10.42 5.98
N LEU A 244 4.56 11.07 6.01
CA LEU A 244 5.25 11.43 7.26
C LEU A 244 4.38 12.29 8.21
N PRO A 245 3.65 13.31 7.74
CA PRO A 245 2.76 14.09 8.61
C PRO A 245 1.72 13.24 9.32
N ALA A 246 1.08 12.30 8.61
CA ALA A 246 0.05 11.44 9.19
C ALA A 246 0.60 10.61 10.37
N VAL A 247 1.75 9.94 10.20
CA VAL A 247 2.33 9.15 11.30
C VAL A 247 2.79 10.00 12.47
N ILE A 248 3.27 11.24 12.25
CA ILE A 248 3.63 12.16 13.32
C ILE A 248 2.39 12.51 14.15
N GLU A 249 1.30 12.90 13.49
CA GLU A 249 0.05 13.29 14.14
C GLU A 249 -0.56 12.13 14.95
N MET A 250 -0.57 10.92 14.40
CA MET A 250 -1.03 9.71 15.08
C MET A 250 -0.23 9.40 16.35
N THR A 251 1.09 9.59 16.30
CA THR A 251 2.00 9.15 17.38
C THR A 251 2.30 10.21 18.42
N GLU A 252 2.19 11.50 18.09
CA GLU A 252 2.55 12.59 19.02
C GLU A 252 1.71 12.61 20.30
N GLY A 253 0.49 12.06 20.27
CA GLY A 253 -0.40 11.91 21.43
C GLY A 253 0.06 10.83 22.42
N PHE A 254 0.95 9.93 22.03
CA PHE A 254 1.52 8.86 22.86
C PHE A 254 2.91 9.21 23.38
N VAL A 255 3.71 9.93 22.59
CA VAL A 255 5.10 10.26 22.90
C VAL A 255 5.17 11.50 23.80
N PRO A 256 5.90 11.45 24.96
CA PRO A 256 6.04 12.58 25.85
C PRO A 256 6.70 13.81 25.21
N THR A 257 6.32 15.00 25.69
CA THR A 257 6.82 16.30 25.14
C THR A 257 8.33 16.51 25.22
N ASN A 258 9.05 15.71 26.02
CA ASN A 258 10.50 15.75 26.16
C ASN A 258 11.23 14.72 25.29
N LYS A 259 10.51 13.98 24.46
CA LYS A 259 11.07 13.03 23.49
C LYS A 259 10.63 13.38 22.06
N PRO A 260 11.46 13.16 21.07
CA PRO A 260 11.03 13.26 19.68
C PRO A 260 10.13 12.06 19.31
N VAL A 261 9.23 12.26 18.36
CA VAL A 261 8.57 11.20 17.60
C VAL A 261 9.53 10.64 16.56
N VAL A 262 10.17 11.54 15.84
CA VAL A 262 11.11 11.22 14.76
C VAL A 262 12.13 12.35 14.62
N GLN A 263 13.33 12.03 14.14
CA GLN A 263 14.34 13.01 13.78
C GLN A 263 14.64 12.89 12.29
N ILE A 264 14.68 14.01 11.57
CA ILE A 264 14.98 14.07 10.13
C ILE A 264 16.36 14.71 9.96
N GLU A 265 17.26 14.06 9.22
CA GLU A 265 18.59 14.57 8.92
C GLU A 265 18.73 14.77 7.40
N ASN A 266 18.98 16.01 6.98
CA ASN A 266 19.17 16.36 5.58
C ASN A 266 20.57 15.97 5.06
N ALA A 267 20.83 16.22 3.78
CA ALA A 267 22.12 15.91 3.13
C ALA A 267 23.31 16.65 3.74
N ASP A 268 23.09 17.81 4.37
CA ASP A 268 24.13 18.61 5.03
C ASP A 268 24.42 18.13 6.47
N GLY A 269 23.66 17.15 6.96
CA GLY A 269 23.78 16.61 8.32
C GLY A 269 23.05 17.45 9.39
N GLU A 270 22.22 18.39 8.99
CA GLU A 270 21.36 19.14 9.90
C GLU A 270 20.18 18.28 10.31
N ARG A 271 19.89 18.28 11.62
CA ARG A 271 18.80 17.49 12.19
C ARG A 271 17.66 18.38 12.67
N GLU A 272 16.46 18.00 12.28
CA GLU A 272 15.20 18.53 12.79
C GLU A 272 14.46 17.42 13.52
N SER A 273 13.86 17.73 14.69
CA SER A 273 13.14 16.77 15.50
C SER A 273 11.69 17.19 15.65
N GLN A 274 10.79 16.25 15.40
CA GLN A 274 9.36 16.42 15.70
C GLN A 274 9.10 15.87 17.10
N SER A 275 8.63 16.73 18.01
CA SER A 275 8.45 16.37 19.43
C SER A 275 7.06 15.79 19.67
N GLY A 276 6.99 14.85 20.61
CA GLY A 276 5.70 14.37 21.13
C GLY A 276 4.91 15.46 21.85
N ARG A 277 3.60 15.22 22.06
CA ARG A 277 2.67 16.14 22.73
C ARG A 277 2.02 15.52 23.96
N ALA A 278 2.26 14.24 24.26
CA ALA A 278 1.68 13.59 25.43
C ALA A 278 2.16 14.24 26.73
N ARG A 279 1.24 14.68 27.56
CA ARG A 279 1.53 15.23 28.90
C ARG A 279 1.65 14.14 29.94
N GLU A 280 0.87 13.08 29.78
CA GLU A 280 0.84 11.89 30.63
C GLU A 280 0.84 10.66 29.74
N ALA A 281 1.38 9.55 30.22
CA ALA A 281 1.32 8.28 29.52
C ALA A 281 -0.14 7.81 29.43
N LYS A 282 -0.47 7.06 28.38
CA LYS A 282 -1.79 6.41 28.28
C LYS A 282 -1.96 5.43 29.45
N PRO A 283 -3.19 5.27 29.97
CA PRO A 283 -3.45 4.44 31.14
C PRO A 283 -3.49 2.93 30.85
N TYR A 284 -3.13 2.51 29.65
CA TYR A 284 -3.18 1.14 29.17
C TYR A 284 -1.86 0.75 28.50
N ASP A 285 -1.61 -0.55 28.37
CA ASP A 285 -0.43 -1.08 27.71
C ASP A 285 -0.56 -0.98 26.17
N LEU A 286 0.57 -0.72 25.50
CA LEU A 286 0.65 -0.53 24.05
C LEU A 286 1.41 -1.68 23.39
N PHE A 287 0.83 -2.20 22.33
CA PHE A 287 1.43 -3.23 21.47
C PHE A 287 1.39 -2.78 20.02
N VAL A 288 2.41 -3.13 19.24
CA VAL A 288 2.44 -2.89 17.79
C VAL A 288 2.75 -4.20 17.10
N LEU A 289 1.90 -4.60 16.15
CA LEU A 289 2.14 -5.74 15.28
C LEU A 289 2.90 -5.27 14.03
N THR A 290 4.01 -5.97 13.73
CA THR A 290 4.87 -5.67 12.57
C THR A 290 5.24 -6.94 11.83
N ASP A 291 5.53 -6.78 10.52
CA ASP A 291 6.09 -7.81 9.66
C ASP A 291 7.11 -7.20 8.67
N GLU A 292 7.61 -8.03 7.74
CA GLU A 292 8.55 -7.60 6.70
C GLU A 292 7.95 -6.60 5.71
N GLY A 293 6.61 -6.49 5.64
CA GLY A 293 5.87 -5.51 4.85
C GLY A 293 5.74 -4.15 5.54
N SER A 294 5.95 -4.09 6.87
CA SER A 294 5.90 -2.85 7.64
C SER A 294 7.10 -1.97 7.29
N ALA A 295 6.89 -0.88 6.53
CA ALA A 295 7.98 -0.05 6.02
C ALA A 295 7.76 1.45 6.25
N SER A 296 8.86 2.25 6.26
CA SER A 296 8.83 3.71 6.26
C SER A 296 7.99 4.31 7.40
N ALA A 297 6.80 4.91 7.13
CA ALA A 297 5.92 5.49 8.15
C ALA A 297 5.48 4.46 9.20
N SER A 298 5.26 3.19 8.82
CA SER A 298 5.00 2.09 9.77
C SER A 298 6.16 1.88 10.74
N GLU A 299 7.39 2.02 10.25
CA GLU A 299 8.59 1.91 11.08
C GLU A 299 8.79 3.14 11.96
N ILE A 300 8.38 4.34 11.48
CA ILE A 300 8.36 5.56 12.30
C ILE A 300 7.36 5.38 13.45
N LEU A 301 6.14 4.87 13.18
CA LEU A 301 5.13 4.56 14.20
C LEU A 301 5.70 3.57 15.22
N ALA A 302 6.20 2.42 14.75
CA ALA A 302 6.75 1.37 15.62
C ALA A 302 7.91 1.91 16.49
N GLY A 303 8.87 2.63 15.88
CA GLY A 303 10.00 3.23 16.58
C GLY A 303 9.60 4.32 17.57
N ALA A 304 8.66 5.19 17.19
CA ALA A 304 8.13 6.24 18.05
C ALA A 304 7.42 5.67 19.28
N LEU A 305 6.58 4.66 19.10
CA LEU A 305 5.84 4.02 20.20
C LEU A 305 6.76 3.16 21.07
N LYS A 306 7.69 2.40 20.48
CA LYS A 306 8.67 1.59 21.24
C LYS A 306 9.56 2.45 22.11
N GLU A 307 10.32 3.38 21.51
CA GLU A 307 11.34 4.17 22.21
C GLU A 307 10.72 5.38 22.94
N GLY A 308 9.62 5.94 22.43
CA GLY A 308 8.94 7.11 22.97
C GLY A 308 7.93 6.78 24.05
N ALA A 309 7.05 5.82 23.81
CA ALA A 309 5.91 5.49 24.68
C ALA A 309 6.04 4.15 25.43
N GLY A 310 7.04 3.33 25.11
CA GLY A 310 7.29 2.05 25.81
C GLY A 310 6.41 0.91 25.27
N ALA A 311 5.92 1.00 24.05
CA ALA A 311 5.17 -0.08 23.41
C ALA A 311 6.01 -1.33 23.19
N THR A 312 5.37 -2.49 23.26
CA THR A 312 5.97 -3.80 22.91
C THR A 312 5.72 -4.10 21.45
N ILE A 313 6.77 -4.37 20.68
CA ILE A 313 6.67 -4.76 19.26
C ILE A 313 6.59 -6.28 19.18
N ILE A 314 5.56 -6.80 18.47
CA ILE A 314 5.31 -8.23 18.31
C ILE A 314 5.23 -8.56 16.82
N GLY A 315 5.79 -9.67 16.41
CA GLY A 315 5.76 -10.16 15.03
C GLY A 315 7.13 -10.37 14.43
N ASN A 316 7.33 -9.86 13.22
CA ASN A 316 8.61 -9.97 12.53
C ASN A 316 9.30 -8.61 12.46
N LYS A 317 10.57 -8.68 12.12
CA LYS A 317 11.41 -7.52 11.84
C LYS A 317 10.87 -6.74 10.65
N THR A 318 10.85 -5.41 10.77
CA THR A 318 10.35 -4.52 9.72
C THR A 318 11.30 -4.41 8.52
N PHE A 319 10.83 -3.80 7.43
CA PHE A 319 11.51 -3.72 6.14
C PHE A 319 12.89 -3.03 6.18
N GLY A 320 13.01 -1.90 6.87
CA GLY A 320 14.25 -1.12 6.94
C GLY A 320 14.34 0.01 5.91
N LYS A 321 13.26 0.78 5.69
CA LYS A 321 13.28 1.99 4.85
C LYS A 321 13.50 3.22 5.71
N GLY A 322 14.78 3.59 5.93
CA GLY A 322 15.21 4.69 6.79
C GLY A 322 15.45 6.02 6.06
N VAL A 323 14.77 6.28 4.93
CA VAL A 323 14.94 7.47 4.09
C VAL A 323 13.63 8.17 3.82
N VAL A 324 13.71 9.46 3.48
CA VAL A 324 12.57 10.33 3.18
C VAL A 324 12.68 10.84 1.76
N GLN A 325 11.61 10.68 0.99
CA GLN A 325 11.50 11.25 -0.35
C GLN A 325 10.76 12.58 -0.31
N THR A 326 11.17 13.49 -1.21
CA THR A 326 10.46 14.72 -1.54
C THR A 326 9.99 14.62 -2.99
N ALA A 327 8.74 14.94 -3.22
CA ALA A 327 8.15 15.05 -4.55
C ALA A 327 8.31 16.48 -5.07
N PHE A 328 8.75 16.63 -6.31
CA PHE A 328 8.93 17.90 -7.01
C PHE A 328 8.06 17.91 -8.25
N ASP A 329 7.00 18.71 -8.23
CA ASP A 329 6.10 18.87 -9.37
C ASP A 329 6.80 19.57 -10.53
N LEU A 330 6.53 19.10 -11.75
CA LEU A 330 6.97 19.71 -12.98
C LEU A 330 5.81 20.41 -13.71
N GLU A 331 6.12 21.32 -14.64
CA GLU A 331 5.12 22.19 -15.29
C GLU A 331 4.10 21.42 -16.16
N ASP A 332 4.44 20.21 -16.58
CA ASP A 332 3.64 19.33 -17.44
C ASP A 332 2.76 18.33 -16.68
N GLY A 333 2.77 18.38 -15.34
CA GLY A 333 2.02 17.47 -14.47
C GLY A 333 2.79 16.21 -14.09
N SER A 334 4.01 16.03 -14.61
CA SER A 334 4.92 14.98 -14.15
C SER A 334 5.56 15.35 -12.81
N ASN A 335 6.19 14.37 -12.13
CA ASN A 335 6.81 14.57 -10.83
C ASN A 335 8.18 13.90 -10.73
N LEU A 336 9.09 14.52 -10.00
CA LEU A 336 10.37 13.92 -9.64
C LEU A 336 10.39 13.61 -8.14
N LYS A 337 10.30 12.35 -7.79
CA LYS A 337 10.41 11.85 -6.42
C LYS A 337 11.88 11.54 -6.11
N LEU A 338 12.47 12.26 -5.16
CA LEU A 338 13.88 12.11 -4.77
C LEU A 338 14.03 11.81 -3.30
N THR A 339 14.96 10.93 -2.96
CA THR A 339 15.45 10.78 -1.59
C THR A 339 16.29 11.99 -1.21
N THR A 340 15.80 12.78 -0.26
CA THR A 340 16.45 14.05 0.16
C THR A 340 16.96 14.03 1.58
N SER A 341 16.46 13.12 2.41
CA SER A 341 16.79 13.04 3.83
C SER A 341 16.78 11.60 4.33
N LYS A 342 17.37 11.38 5.48
CA LYS A 342 17.15 10.17 6.28
C LYS A 342 16.36 10.50 7.53
N TRP A 343 15.67 9.52 8.05
CA TRP A 343 15.02 9.64 9.33
C TRP A 343 15.66 8.71 10.37
N LEU A 344 15.53 9.10 11.62
CA LEU A 344 16.08 8.42 12.77
C LEU A 344 14.99 8.23 13.81
N THR A 345 15.05 7.14 14.56
CA THR A 345 14.14 6.88 15.69
C THR A 345 14.27 7.96 16.80
N PRO A 346 13.39 8.00 17.79
CA PRO A 346 13.54 8.88 18.96
C PRO A 346 14.93 8.86 19.60
N ASP A 347 15.55 7.70 19.73
CA ASP A 347 16.89 7.53 20.31
C ASP A 347 18.03 7.84 19.32
N GLY A 348 17.71 8.23 18.08
CA GLY A 348 18.67 8.63 17.05
C GLY A 348 19.27 7.48 16.25
N ASN A 349 18.61 6.31 16.23
CA ASN A 349 19.04 5.15 15.45
C ASN A 349 18.60 5.27 14.00
N TRP A 350 19.51 5.04 13.05
CA TRP A 350 19.19 4.92 11.64
C TRP A 350 18.89 3.47 11.28
N ILE A 351 17.67 3.21 10.84
CA ILE A 351 17.17 1.84 10.62
C ILE A 351 17.31 1.37 9.15
N ASN A 352 17.87 2.20 8.26
CA ASN A 352 17.95 1.85 6.84
C ASN A 352 18.67 0.52 6.64
N GLU A 353 18.07 -0.39 5.85
CA GLU A 353 18.51 -1.76 5.60
C GLU A 353 18.61 -2.66 6.86
N LYS A 354 18.15 -2.15 8.00
CA LYS A 354 18.20 -2.89 9.27
C LYS A 354 16.82 -3.24 9.81
N GLY A 355 15.86 -2.34 9.62
CA GLY A 355 14.54 -2.45 10.22
C GLY A 355 14.52 -2.27 11.75
N ILE A 356 13.33 -2.43 12.31
CA ILE A 356 13.09 -2.47 13.75
C ILE A 356 12.89 -3.92 14.17
N GLU A 357 13.69 -4.38 15.11
CA GLU A 357 13.55 -5.73 15.66
C GLU A 357 12.36 -5.78 16.62
N PRO A 358 11.51 -6.81 16.55
CA PRO A 358 10.43 -7.02 17.50
C PRO A 358 11.00 -7.35 18.90
N ASP A 359 10.23 -7.05 19.95
CA ASP A 359 10.53 -7.47 21.32
C ASP A 359 10.11 -8.93 21.54
N VAL A 360 9.05 -9.33 20.85
CA VAL A 360 8.53 -10.71 20.83
C VAL A 360 8.44 -11.19 19.38
N GLU A 361 9.41 -11.99 18.96
CA GLU A 361 9.44 -12.57 17.61
C GLU A 361 8.40 -13.69 17.48
N VAL A 362 7.51 -13.54 16.50
CA VAL A 362 6.47 -14.51 16.19
C VAL A 362 6.33 -14.63 14.68
N ASN A 363 6.54 -15.82 14.14
CA ASN A 363 6.33 -16.08 12.72
C ASN A 363 4.90 -16.54 12.47
N GLN A 364 4.30 -16.05 11.38
CA GLN A 364 3.07 -16.63 10.86
C GLN A 364 3.33 -18.06 10.34
N PRO A 365 2.31 -18.91 10.30
CA PRO A 365 2.41 -20.20 9.61
C PRO A 365 2.85 -20.03 8.14
N ASP A 366 3.65 -20.94 7.63
CA ASP A 366 4.27 -20.85 6.29
C ASP A 366 3.27 -20.55 5.15
N TYR A 367 2.02 -21.02 5.31
CA TYR A 367 0.98 -20.82 4.29
C TYR A 367 0.48 -19.37 4.15
N PHE A 368 0.77 -18.48 5.11
CA PHE A 368 0.50 -17.04 4.99
C PHE A 368 1.37 -16.38 3.90
N GLY A 369 2.54 -16.93 3.61
CA GLY A 369 3.46 -16.42 2.59
C GLY A 369 3.22 -16.96 1.17
N VAL A 370 2.21 -17.82 0.96
CA VAL A 370 1.95 -18.41 -0.37
C VAL A 370 0.97 -17.55 -1.15
N ASN A 371 1.45 -16.95 -2.27
CA ASN A 371 0.64 -16.06 -3.11
C ASN A 371 -0.20 -16.83 -4.13
N ARG A 372 0.45 -17.48 -5.10
CA ARG A 372 -0.20 -18.18 -6.21
C ARG A 372 0.38 -19.58 -6.40
N ILE A 373 -0.51 -20.54 -6.70
CA ILE A 373 -0.10 -21.95 -6.94
C ILE A 373 0.40 -22.12 -8.39
N LEU A 374 -0.30 -21.54 -9.36
CA LEU A 374 0.01 -21.66 -10.81
C LEU A 374 0.55 -20.34 -11.38
N ALA A 375 1.63 -19.78 -10.80
CA ALA A 375 2.19 -18.51 -11.30
C ALA A 375 2.78 -18.64 -12.72
N ASP A 376 3.52 -19.74 -12.98
CA ASP A 376 4.32 -19.93 -14.21
C ASP A 376 4.00 -21.24 -14.95
N THR A 377 2.88 -21.90 -14.67
CA THR A 377 2.51 -23.18 -15.27
C THR A 377 1.01 -23.34 -15.40
N ASP A 378 0.55 -24.02 -16.44
CA ASP A 378 -0.88 -24.26 -16.70
C ASP A 378 -1.47 -25.37 -15.80
N SER A 379 -0.66 -26.22 -15.23
CA SER A 379 -1.09 -27.31 -14.35
C SER A 379 0.06 -27.96 -13.57
N LEU A 380 -0.27 -28.60 -12.43
CA LEU A 380 0.65 -29.45 -11.66
C LEU A 380 0.11 -30.87 -11.57
N LYS A 381 0.99 -31.88 -11.73
CA LYS A 381 0.64 -33.29 -11.76
C LYS A 381 1.80 -34.18 -11.30
N VAL A 382 1.55 -35.48 -11.13
CA VAL A 382 2.56 -36.46 -10.76
C VAL A 382 3.80 -36.39 -11.68
N GLY A 383 4.96 -36.27 -11.07
CA GLY A 383 6.26 -36.15 -11.72
C GLY A 383 6.80 -34.71 -11.80
N ASP A 384 5.98 -33.70 -11.54
CA ASP A 384 6.42 -32.30 -11.49
C ASP A 384 7.23 -32.02 -10.22
N TYR A 385 8.08 -31.01 -10.29
CA TYR A 385 8.93 -30.58 -9.17
C TYR A 385 9.23 -29.09 -9.23
N GLY A 386 9.60 -28.50 -8.09
CA GLY A 386 9.99 -27.11 -7.98
C GLY A 386 9.16 -26.31 -6.98
N GLU A 387 9.23 -25.00 -7.07
CA GLU A 387 8.65 -24.05 -6.13
C GLU A 387 7.11 -24.13 -6.12
N ALA A 388 6.47 -24.15 -7.29
CA ALA A 388 5.01 -24.30 -7.40
C ALA A 388 4.49 -25.56 -6.70
N VAL A 389 5.24 -26.67 -6.75
CA VAL A 389 4.91 -27.90 -6.02
C VAL A 389 5.15 -27.75 -4.51
N SER A 390 6.18 -26.99 -4.10
CA SER A 390 6.41 -26.67 -2.69
C SER A 390 5.28 -25.80 -2.14
N ASN A 391 4.83 -24.79 -2.90
CA ASN A 391 3.71 -23.93 -2.54
C ASN A 391 2.42 -24.75 -2.39
N LEU A 392 2.13 -25.62 -3.36
CA LEU A 392 0.98 -26.52 -3.29
C LEU A 392 1.03 -27.43 -2.04
N HIS A 393 2.21 -27.93 -1.68
CA HIS A 393 2.40 -28.74 -0.46
C HIS A 393 2.04 -27.92 0.78
N THR A 394 2.52 -26.68 0.86
CA THR A 394 2.26 -25.77 1.97
C THR A 394 0.78 -25.41 2.07
N VAL A 395 0.13 -25.09 0.94
CA VAL A 395 -1.31 -24.80 0.87
C VAL A 395 -2.14 -25.98 1.35
N LEU A 396 -1.93 -27.19 0.77
CA LEU A 396 -2.67 -28.38 1.15
C LEU A 396 -2.55 -28.65 2.65
N SER A 397 -1.34 -28.55 3.20
CA SER A 397 -1.11 -28.72 4.65
C SER A 397 -1.85 -27.66 5.46
N GLY A 398 -1.82 -26.40 5.03
CA GLY A 398 -2.49 -25.28 5.71
C GLY A 398 -4.00 -25.41 5.76
N ILE A 399 -4.61 -25.94 4.70
CA ILE A 399 -6.07 -26.15 4.63
C ILE A 399 -6.53 -27.51 5.14
N GLY A 400 -5.61 -28.30 5.77
CA GLY A 400 -5.94 -29.53 6.49
C GLY A 400 -5.85 -30.82 5.70
N TYR A 401 -5.23 -30.84 4.53
CA TYR A 401 -4.92 -32.05 3.77
C TYR A 401 -3.47 -32.48 4.01
N GLU A 402 -3.21 -33.81 3.93
CA GLU A 402 -1.87 -34.36 4.13
C GLU A 402 -1.24 -34.73 2.77
N PRO A 403 -0.49 -33.81 2.10
CA PRO A 403 0.12 -34.09 0.80
C PRO A 403 1.20 -35.18 0.87
N GLY A 404 1.85 -35.35 2.02
CA GLY A 404 2.89 -36.36 2.26
C GLY A 404 4.03 -36.27 1.24
N GLY A 405 5.00 -37.20 1.38
CA GLY A 405 6.11 -37.30 0.43
C GLY A 405 7.21 -36.28 0.67
N GLN A 406 7.95 -35.95 -0.40
CA GLN A 406 9.03 -34.95 -0.36
C GLN A 406 8.51 -33.59 -0.80
N GLN A 407 8.75 -32.56 0.00
CA GLN A 407 8.42 -31.18 -0.38
C GLN A 407 9.10 -30.82 -1.71
N GLY A 408 8.35 -30.14 -2.58
CA GLY A 408 8.83 -29.75 -3.91
C GLY A 408 8.80 -30.86 -4.96
N TYR A 409 8.25 -32.05 -4.65
CA TYR A 409 8.02 -33.12 -5.62
C TYR A 409 6.56 -33.59 -5.59
N TYR A 410 5.89 -33.56 -6.75
CA TYR A 410 4.52 -34.02 -6.91
C TYR A 410 4.48 -35.53 -7.04
N GLY A 411 4.36 -36.22 -5.92
CA GLY A 411 4.25 -37.68 -5.85
C GLY A 411 2.81 -38.19 -5.77
N ASP A 412 2.63 -39.52 -5.76
CA ASP A 412 1.31 -40.15 -5.66
C ASP A 412 0.53 -39.80 -4.39
N THR A 413 1.22 -39.45 -3.29
CA THR A 413 0.58 -39.03 -2.03
C THR A 413 -0.03 -37.67 -2.17
N MET A 414 0.66 -36.71 -2.82
CA MET A 414 0.15 -35.38 -3.12
C MET A 414 -1.02 -35.45 -4.10
N ALA A 415 -0.92 -36.27 -5.15
CA ALA A 415 -2.03 -36.47 -6.10
C ALA A 415 -3.29 -36.98 -5.38
N ARG A 416 -3.16 -37.83 -4.36
CA ARG A 416 -4.32 -38.26 -3.55
C ARG A 416 -4.88 -37.11 -2.73
N ALA A 417 -4.05 -36.32 -2.05
CA ALA A 417 -4.50 -35.17 -1.28
C ALA A 417 -5.23 -34.15 -2.17
N VAL A 418 -4.73 -33.92 -3.39
CA VAL A 418 -5.43 -33.07 -4.40
C VAL A 418 -6.76 -33.70 -4.82
N SER A 419 -6.81 -35.02 -5.07
CA SER A 419 -8.05 -35.72 -5.42
C SER A 419 -9.07 -35.67 -4.29
N ASP A 420 -8.64 -35.82 -3.04
CA ASP A 420 -9.51 -35.70 -1.85
C ASP A 420 -10.08 -34.27 -1.74
N PHE A 421 -9.23 -33.25 -1.93
CA PHE A 421 -9.68 -31.84 -2.00
C PHE A 421 -10.67 -31.60 -3.14
N GLN A 422 -10.39 -32.13 -4.33
CA GLN A 422 -11.28 -32.03 -5.50
C GLN A 422 -12.66 -32.66 -5.20
N ALA A 423 -12.69 -33.83 -4.56
CA ALA A 423 -13.92 -34.51 -4.13
C ALA A 423 -14.76 -33.63 -3.19
N ASP A 424 -14.12 -33.05 -2.16
CA ASP A 424 -14.76 -32.20 -1.16
C ASP A 424 -15.33 -30.89 -1.77
N ASN A 425 -14.75 -30.43 -2.90
CA ASN A 425 -15.13 -29.20 -3.57
C ASN A 425 -15.92 -29.43 -4.89
N ASN A 426 -16.42 -30.64 -5.15
CA ASN A 426 -17.16 -31.02 -6.36
C ASN A 426 -16.42 -30.74 -7.68
N LEU A 427 -15.10 -30.89 -7.67
CA LEU A 427 -14.22 -30.82 -8.84
C LEU A 427 -13.93 -32.22 -9.41
N PRO A 428 -13.45 -32.34 -10.67
CA PRO A 428 -13.01 -33.62 -11.22
C PRO A 428 -11.88 -34.22 -10.38
N GLU A 429 -12.06 -35.45 -9.85
CA GLU A 429 -11.14 -36.17 -8.96
C GLU A 429 -9.99 -36.82 -9.72
N ASP A 430 -9.19 -36.04 -10.46
CA ASP A 430 -8.11 -36.54 -11.32
C ASP A 430 -6.72 -36.38 -10.68
N GLY A 431 -6.63 -35.73 -9.53
CA GLY A 431 -5.38 -35.46 -8.84
C GLY A 431 -4.44 -34.55 -9.63
N VAL A 432 -4.96 -33.70 -10.52
CA VAL A 432 -4.23 -32.71 -11.28
C VAL A 432 -4.68 -31.31 -10.85
N VAL A 433 -3.76 -30.43 -10.51
CA VAL A 433 -4.07 -29.04 -10.22
C VAL A 433 -4.08 -28.27 -11.54
N ASN A 434 -5.26 -28.02 -12.07
CA ASN A 434 -5.53 -27.09 -13.15
C ASN A 434 -6.02 -25.75 -12.57
N GLU A 435 -6.31 -24.78 -13.42
CA GLU A 435 -6.78 -23.42 -13.02
C GLU A 435 -7.98 -23.47 -12.04
N ALA A 436 -8.99 -24.31 -12.32
CA ALA A 436 -10.16 -24.44 -11.45
C ALA A 436 -9.82 -25.01 -10.07
N THR A 437 -8.91 -26.01 -10.02
CA THR A 437 -8.45 -26.59 -8.77
C THR A 437 -7.57 -25.61 -8.00
N ALA A 438 -6.69 -24.87 -8.68
CA ALA A 438 -5.83 -23.87 -8.07
C ALA A 438 -6.65 -22.73 -7.46
N SER A 439 -7.62 -22.18 -8.20
CA SER A 439 -8.52 -21.14 -7.71
C SER A 439 -9.32 -21.58 -6.48
N ALA A 440 -9.78 -22.83 -6.46
CA ALA A 440 -10.50 -23.37 -5.29
C ALA A 440 -9.58 -23.53 -4.08
N LEU A 441 -8.33 -23.98 -4.28
CA LEU A 441 -7.32 -24.09 -3.23
C LEU A 441 -6.94 -22.71 -2.66
N GLU A 442 -6.72 -21.74 -3.53
CA GLU A 442 -6.40 -20.36 -3.17
C GLU A 442 -7.55 -19.71 -2.40
N SER A 443 -8.80 -19.89 -2.85
CA SER A 443 -9.99 -19.40 -2.15
C SER A 443 -10.12 -20.03 -0.74
N ARG A 444 -9.88 -21.34 -0.63
CA ARG A 444 -9.93 -22.01 0.67
C ARG A 444 -8.79 -21.58 1.60
N LEU A 445 -7.60 -21.35 1.05
CA LEU A 445 -6.48 -20.80 1.80
C LEU A 445 -6.81 -19.40 2.34
N LEU A 446 -7.42 -18.55 1.52
CA LEU A 446 -7.81 -17.21 1.94
C LEU A 446 -8.78 -17.25 3.13
N GLU A 447 -9.79 -18.16 3.12
CA GLU A 447 -10.68 -18.37 4.26
C GLU A 447 -9.92 -18.76 5.55
N VAL A 448 -8.87 -19.62 5.42
CA VAL A 448 -8.05 -20.03 6.56
C VAL A 448 -7.20 -18.87 7.08
N ILE A 449 -6.63 -18.06 6.21
CA ILE A 449 -5.83 -16.87 6.58
C ILE A 449 -6.71 -15.81 7.25
N GLN A 450 -7.95 -15.61 6.79
CA GLN A 450 -8.89 -14.65 7.35
C GLN A 450 -9.49 -15.08 8.70
N ASP A 451 -9.35 -16.33 9.08
CA ASP A 451 -9.76 -16.78 10.42
C ASP A 451 -8.68 -16.39 11.45
N GLU A 452 -9.01 -15.41 12.29
CA GLU A 452 -8.13 -14.89 13.34
C GLU A 452 -7.53 -15.97 14.26
N ALA A 453 -8.23 -17.10 14.42
CA ALA A 453 -7.70 -18.23 15.20
C ALA A 453 -6.38 -18.78 14.62
N ASN A 454 -6.11 -18.53 13.34
CA ASN A 454 -4.89 -18.96 12.65
C ASN A 454 -3.79 -17.87 12.63
N ASP A 455 -4.11 -16.65 13.06
CA ASP A 455 -3.14 -15.54 13.15
C ASP A 455 -2.29 -15.67 14.41
N ALA A 456 -1.11 -16.28 14.26
CA ALA A 456 -0.21 -16.53 15.39
C ALA A 456 0.31 -15.23 16.05
N GLN A 457 0.51 -14.18 15.26
CA GLN A 457 1.02 -12.90 15.76
C GLN A 457 -0.06 -12.13 16.52
N LEU A 458 -1.28 -12.06 15.99
CA LEU A 458 -2.42 -11.47 16.69
C LEU A 458 -2.74 -12.22 17.97
N ASN A 459 -2.82 -13.55 17.92
CA ASN A 459 -3.06 -14.37 19.10
C ASN A 459 -2.01 -14.16 20.20
N ARG A 460 -0.73 -14.03 19.80
CA ARG A 460 0.34 -13.71 20.76
C ARG A 460 0.17 -12.32 21.35
N ALA A 461 -0.22 -11.32 20.57
CA ALA A 461 -0.48 -9.97 21.08
C ALA A 461 -1.64 -9.96 22.06
N LEU A 462 -2.72 -10.70 21.78
CA LEU A 462 -3.86 -10.85 22.68
C LEU A 462 -3.50 -11.56 24.00
N GLU A 463 -2.54 -12.50 24.00
CA GLU A 463 -2.04 -13.16 25.21
C GLU A 463 -1.18 -12.24 26.09
N GLU A 464 -0.44 -11.29 25.50
CA GLU A 464 0.39 -10.32 26.22
C GLU A 464 -0.41 -9.11 26.73
N ALA A 465 -1.50 -8.77 26.05
CA ALA A 465 -2.36 -7.64 26.36
C ALA A 465 -3.28 -7.91 27.56
#